data_88558b11d590a8aa20febb730b875b14
#
_entry.id   88558b11d590a8aa20febb730b875b14
#
_cell.length_a   1.000
_cell.length_b   1.000
_cell.length_c   1.000
_cell.angle_alpha   90.00
_cell.angle_beta   90.00
_cell.angle_gamma   90.00
#
_symmetry.space_group_name_H-M   'P 1'
#
loop_
_entity.id
_entity.type
_entity.pdbx_description
1 polymer ?
#
loop_
_entity_poly.entity_id
_entity_poly.type
_entity_poly.pdbx_seq_one_letter_code
_entity_poly.pdbx_strand_id
1 'polypeptide(L)'
;KDKVSHITEAAMRGEIDFKGALKERVALLKGLKVADLDQVFNERVKLNPGALTLVKTMNANGANTVLVSGGFTYFTARVSELTGFKVNRANILLHKNGDLTGGVGEPIVDSDTKINSLREFQRTDTLETHQIIAVGDGANDIPMLEGAGIGVGYHPYPAVTQVADVVINHGDLTALLYMQG
;
A
#
# COMPACT_ATOMS: atom_id res chain seq x y z
N LYS A 1 -10.40 5.72 -20.09
CA LYS A 1 -10.37 6.63 -18.91
C LYS A 1 -11.77 6.77 -18.31
N ASP A 2 -12.80 7.03 -19.09
CA ASP A 2 -14.17 7.37 -18.62
C ASP A 2 -14.80 6.25 -17.75
N LYS A 3 -14.66 4.98 -18.14
CA LYS A 3 -15.18 3.85 -17.35
C LYS A 3 -14.52 3.73 -15.98
N VAL A 4 -13.20 3.92 -15.87
CA VAL A 4 -12.48 3.85 -14.59
C VAL A 4 -12.91 5.00 -13.67
N SER A 5 -13.04 6.23 -14.22
CA SER A 5 -13.52 7.38 -13.47
C SER A 5 -14.93 7.13 -12.92
N HIS A 6 -15.83 6.60 -13.75
CA HIS A 6 -17.21 6.29 -13.33
C HIS A 6 -17.28 5.28 -12.18
N ILE A 7 -16.48 4.19 -12.25
CA ILE A 7 -16.41 3.18 -11.16
C ILE A 7 -15.86 3.83 -9.88
N THR A 8 -14.83 4.68 -10.00
CA THR A 8 -14.24 5.38 -8.86
C THR A 8 -15.25 6.33 -8.21
N GLU A 9 -15.99 7.10 -9.01
CA GLU A 9 -17.03 8.00 -8.52
C GLU A 9 -18.18 7.26 -7.85
N ALA A 10 -18.61 6.11 -8.42
CA ALA A 10 -19.64 5.26 -7.82
C ALA A 10 -19.18 4.71 -6.46
N ALA A 11 -17.91 4.31 -6.34
CA ALA A 11 -17.35 3.88 -5.06
C ALA A 11 -17.27 5.04 -4.04
N MET A 12 -16.92 6.25 -4.50
CA MET A 12 -16.90 7.44 -3.64
C MET A 12 -18.29 7.85 -3.15
N ARG A 13 -19.35 7.58 -3.94
CA ARG A 13 -20.75 7.79 -3.52
C ARG A 13 -21.31 6.65 -2.66
N GLY A 14 -20.54 5.59 -2.44
CA GLY A 14 -20.98 4.43 -1.65
C GLY A 14 -21.94 3.49 -2.39
N GLU A 15 -22.09 3.63 -3.71
CA GLU A 15 -22.93 2.78 -4.57
C GLU A 15 -22.28 1.41 -4.80
N ILE A 16 -20.96 1.35 -4.75
CA ILE A 16 -20.16 0.13 -4.89
C ILE A 16 -19.15 0.11 -3.74
N ASP A 17 -18.99 -1.04 -3.10
CA ASP A 17 -17.94 -1.22 -2.09
C ASP A 17 -16.54 -1.29 -2.71
N PHE A 18 -15.50 -1.21 -1.88
CA PHE A 18 -14.12 -1.23 -2.35
C PHE A 18 -13.80 -2.48 -3.18
N LYS A 19 -14.27 -3.65 -2.74
CA LYS A 19 -13.98 -4.94 -3.41
C LYS A 19 -14.68 -5.02 -4.76
N GLY A 20 -15.92 -4.57 -4.83
CA GLY A 20 -16.68 -4.47 -6.08
C GLY A 20 -16.00 -3.52 -7.07
N ALA A 21 -15.67 -2.31 -6.64
CA ALA A 21 -14.98 -1.32 -7.46
C ALA A 21 -13.61 -1.82 -7.96
N LEU A 22 -12.85 -2.53 -7.13
CA LEU A 22 -11.59 -3.15 -7.53
C LEU A 22 -11.80 -4.20 -8.61
N LYS A 23 -12.75 -5.13 -8.41
CA LYS A 23 -13.07 -6.20 -9.38
C LYS A 23 -13.53 -5.62 -10.72
N GLU A 24 -14.40 -4.62 -10.71
CA GLU A 24 -14.85 -3.97 -11.94
C GLU A 24 -13.70 -3.27 -12.70
N ARG A 25 -12.82 -2.56 -11.98
CA ARG A 25 -11.65 -1.92 -12.60
C ARG A 25 -10.68 -2.95 -13.18
N VAL A 26 -10.42 -4.05 -12.47
CA VAL A 26 -9.53 -5.12 -12.95
C VAL A 26 -10.14 -5.85 -14.14
N ALA A 27 -11.45 -6.03 -14.19
CA ALA A 27 -12.12 -6.62 -15.34
C ALA A 27 -11.84 -5.87 -16.65
N LEU A 28 -11.61 -4.56 -16.59
CA LEU A 28 -11.25 -3.75 -17.77
C LEU A 28 -9.83 -4.05 -18.30
N LEU A 29 -8.99 -4.74 -17.53
CA LEU A 29 -7.64 -5.14 -17.93
C LEU A 29 -7.62 -6.48 -18.67
N LYS A 30 -8.76 -7.13 -18.84
CA LYS A 30 -8.85 -8.44 -19.50
C LYS A 30 -8.23 -8.40 -20.91
N GLY A 31 -7.34 -9.34 -21.18
CA GLY A 31 -6.66 -9.49 -22.47
C GLY A 31 -5.41 -8.62 -22.67
N LEU A 32 -5.07 -7.75 -21.69
CA LEU A 32 -3.77 -7.08 -21.71
C LEU A 32 -2.66 -8.11 -21.42
N LYS A 33 -1.50 -7.92 -22.03
CA LYS A 33 -0.33 -8.74 -21.74
C LYS A 33 0.25 -8.42 -20.38
N VAL A 34 0.68 -9.44 -19.64
CA VAL A 34 1.44 -9.22 -18.41
C VAL A 34 2.70 -8.39 -18.69
N ALA A 35 3.34 -8.59 -19.87
CA ALA A 35 4.51 -7.83 -20.30
C ALA A 35 4.24 -6.31 -20.44
N ASP A 36 3.01 -5.90 -20.74
CA ASP A 36 2.67 -4.47 -20.84
C ASP A 36 2.79 -3.77 -19.46
N LEU A 37 2.66 -4.54 -18.38
CA LEU A 37 2.84 -4.02 -17.02
C LEU A 37 4.30 -3.64 -16.73
N ASP A 38 5.28 -4.23 -17.45
CA ASP A 38 6.70 -3.84 -17.34
C ASP A 38 6.90 -2.40 -17.84
N GLN A 39 6.27 -2.07 -18.96
CA GLN A 39 6.33 -0.71 -19.48
C GLN A 39 5.69 0.27 -18.50
N VAL A 40 4.52 -0.07 -17.94
CA VAL A 40 3.85 0.78 -16.93
C VAL A 40 4.75 0.97 -15.71
N PHE A 41 5.40 -0.09 -15.21
CA PHE A 41 6.32 0.03 -14.08
C PHE A 41 7.47 0.99 -14.40
N ASN A 42 8.14 0.79 -15.52
CA ASN A 42 9.32 1.59 -15.90
C ASN A 42 9.00 3.05 -16.17
N GLU A 43 7.83 3.34 -16.76
CA GLU A 43 7.45 4.70 -17.15
C GLU A 43 6.71 5.47 -16.04
N ARG A 44 5.97 4.78 -15.16
CA ARG A 44 5.01 5.43 -14.27
C ARG A 44 5.28 5.23 -12.78
N VAL A 45 5.93 4.14 -12.39
CA VAL A 45 6.22 3.88 -10.98
C VAL A 45 7.52 4.57 -10.61
N LYS A 46 7.45 5.43 -9.60
CA LYS A 46 8.62 6.10 -9.01
C LYS A 46 8.57 5.91 -7.51
N LEU A 47 9.71 5.62 -6.92
CA LEU A 47 9.84 5.61 -5.47
C LEU A 47 9.68 7.03 -4.93
N ASN A 48 8.94 7.17 -3.86
CA ASN A 48 8.91 8.42 -3.12
C ASN A 48 10.33 8.77 -2.63
N PRO A 49 10.72 10.04 -2.65
CA PRO A 49 12.01 10.47 -2.12
C PRO A 49 12.23 9.94 -0.69
N GLY A 50 13.44 9.48 -0.41
CA GLY A 50 13.79 8.93 0.89
C GLY A 50 13.37 7.48 1.15
N ALA A 51 12.51 6.87 0.33
CA ALA A 51 11.99 5.52 0.56
C ALA A 51 13.11 4.47 0.69
N LEU A 52 14.07 4.48 -0.22
CA LEU A 52 15.20 3.54 -0.20
C LEU A 52 16.05 3.71 1.07
N THR A 53 16.35 4.94 1.43
CA THR A 53 17.15 5.26 2.63
C THR A 53 16.42 4.83 3.88
N LEU A 54 15.12 5.17 3.99
CA LEU A 54 14.28 4.78 5.14
C LEU A 54 14.31 3.27 5.33
N VAL A 55 13.90 2.50 4.31
CA VAL A 55 13.75 1.05 4.44
C VAL A 55 15.07 0.35 4.75
N LYS A 56 16.17 0.76 4.08
CA LYS A 56 17.51 0.20 4.35
C LYS A 56 18.00 0.52 5.76
N THR A 57 17.79 1.75 6.23
CA THR A 57 18.19 2.16 7.59
C THR A 57 17.39 1.39 8.63
N MET A 58 16.08 1.28 8.47
CA MET A 58 15.22 0.53 9.38
C MET A 58 15.63 -0.96 9.44
N ASN A 59 15.87 -1.58 8.28
CA ASN A 59 16.35 -2.97 8.22
C ASN A 59 17.69 -3.17 8.90
N ALA A 60 18.64 -2.25 8.70
CA ALA A 60 19.97 -2.29 9.31
C ALA A 60 19.91 -2.19 10.85
N ASN A 61 18.86 -1.53 11.36
CA ASN A 61 18.61 -1.39 12.80
C ASN A 61 17.64 -2.48 13.34
N GLY A 62 17.42 -3.55 12.59
CA GLY A 62 16.69 -4.72 13.06
C GLY A 62 15.17 -4.63 12.90
N ALA A 63 14.62 -3.54 12.37
CA ALA A 63 13.19 -3.41 12.15
C ALA A 63 12.66 -4.45 11.14
N ASN A 64 11.42 -4.87 11.32
CA ASN A 64 10.68 -5.64 10.34
C ASN A 64 9.88 -4.69 9.45
N THR A 65 10.30 -4.53 8.19
CA THR A 65 9.69 -3.60 7.25
C THR A 65 8.66 -4.30 6.37
N VAL A 66 7.44 -3.78 6.35
CA VAL A 66 6.28 -4.39 5.68
C VAL A 66 5.65 -3.40 4.71
N LEU A 67 5.46 -3.81 3.46
CA LEU A 67 4.71 -3.06 2.45
C LEU A 67 3.34 -3.69 2.26
N VAL A 68 2.28 -2.98 2.64
CA VAL A 68 0.90 -3.42 2.43
C VAL A 68 0.18 -2.44 1.52
N SER A 69 -0.39 -2.91 0.42
CA SER A 69 -0.97 -2.05 -0.61
C SER A 69 -2.27 -2.62 -1.18
N GLY A 70 -3.26 -1.76 -1.38
CA GLY A 70 -4.43 -2.06 -2.21
C GLY A 70 -4.12 -2.15 -3.72
N GLY A 71 -2.88 -1.85 -4.13
CA GLY A 71 -2.37 -2.07 -5.48
C GLY A 71 -2.12 -3.55 -5.79
N PHE A 72 -1.16 -3.83 -6.68
CA PHE A 72 -0.94 -5.21 -7.16
C PHE A 72 0.49 -5.68 -6.91
N THR A 73 0.62 -6.97 -6.57
CA THR A 73 1.90 -7.65 -6.29
C THR A 73 2.89 -7.51 -7.44
N TYR A 74 2.40 -7.42 -8.67
CA TYR A 74 3.23 -7.17 -9.84
C TYR A 74 4.12 -5.93 -9.70
N PHE A 75 3.60 -4.86 -9.08
CA PHE A 75 4.33 -3.62 -8.85
C PHE A 75 5.02 -3.62 -7.48
N THR A 76 4.31 -4.05 -6.43
CA THR A 76 4.84 -3.96 -5.07
C THR A 76 6.00 -4.93 -4.81
N ALA A 77 6.05 -6.08 -5.49
CA ALA A 77 7.20 -6.98 -5.42
C ALA A 77 8.48 -6.31 -5.93
N ARG A 78 8.41 -5.64 -7.09
CA ARG A 78 9.56 -4.89 -7.64
C ARG A 78 9.96 -3.72 -6.75
N VAL A 79 8.99 -3.00 -6.18
CA VAL A 79 9.27 -1.95 -5.20
C VAL A 79 9.99 -2.54 -3.99
N SER A 80 9.55 -3.70 -3.49
CA SER A 80 10.20 -4.39 -2.36
C SER A 80 11.62 -4.83 -2.70
N GLU A 81 11.87 -5.34 -3.89
CA GLU A 81 13.22 -5.68 -4.36
C GLU A 81 14.13 -4.46 -4.40
N LEU A 82 13.65 -3.34 -4.93
CA LEU A 82 14.41 -2.09 -5.03
C LEU A 82 14.72 -1.48 -3.66
N THR A 83 13.77 -1.53 -2.74
CA THR A 83 13.89 -0.85 -1.44
C THR A 83 14.41 -1.73 -0.33
N GLY A 84 14.15 -3.04 -0.41
CA GLY A 84 14.52 -4.02 0.61
C GLY A 84 13.43 -4.29 1.66
N PHE A 85 12.16 -3.99 1.39
CA PHE A 85 11.08 -4.42 2.27
C PHE A 85 11.13 -5.92 2.50
N LYS A 86 11.04 -6.36 3.77
CA LYS A 86 11.10 -7.78 4.14
C LYS A 86 9.82 -8.54 3.78
N VAL A 87 8.70 -7.85 3.83
CA VAL A 87 7.38 -8.42 3.52
C VAL A 87 6.63 -7.51 2.56
N ASN A 88 5.91 -8.13 1.62
CA ASN A 88 5.08 -7.45 0.64
C ASN A 88 3.71 -8.13 0.57
N ARG A 89 2.64 -7.35 0.75
CA ARG A 89 1.24 -7.80 0.64
C ARG A 89 0.47 -6.85 -0.27
N ALA A 90 -0.10 -7.38 -1.34
CA ALA A 90 -0.94 -6.63 -2.27
C ALA A 90 -1.88 -7.57 -3.01
N ASN A 91 -2.81 -7.02 -3.77
CA ASN A 91 -3.73 -7.81 -4.59
C ASN A 91 -2.99 -8.53 -5.73
N ILE A 92 -3.52 -9.66 -6.18
CA ILE A 92 -2.93 -10.47 -7.23
C ILE A 92 -3.75 -10.31 -8.51
N LEU A 93 -3.13 -9.86 -9.59
CA LEU A 93 -3.74 -9.90 -10.92
C LEU A 93 -3.68 -11.34 -11.44
N LEU A 94 -4.84 -11.91 -11.74
CA LEU A 94 -4.91 -13.25 -12.33
C LEU A 94 -4.57 -13.19 -13.81
N HIS A 95 -3.70 -14.11 -14.26
CA HIS A 95 -3.30 -14.22 -15.65
C HIS A 95 -3.30 -15.69 -16.12
N LYS A 96 -3.42 -15.89 -17.42
CA LYS A 96 -3.33 -17.19 -18.08
C LYS A 96 -2.61 -17.03 -19.41
N ASN A 97 -1.61 -17.85 -19.65
CA ASN A 97 -0.80 -17.83 -20.89
C ASN A 97 -0.20 -16.45 -21.22
N GLY A 98 0.15 -15.65 -20.18
CA GLY A 98 0.71 -14.32 -20.36
C GLY A 98 -0.31 -13.19 -20.54
N ASP A 99 -1.60 -13.48 -20.53
CA ASP A 99 -2.67 -12.49 -20.63
C ASP A 99 -3.41 -12.34 -19.32
N LEU A 100 -3.74 -11.09 -18.94
CA LEU A 100 -4.57 -10.82 -17.78
C LEU A 100 -5.99 -11.36 -18.02
N THR A 101 -6.52 -12.07 -17.03
CA THR A 101 -7.87 -12.63 -17.11
C THR A 101 -8.97 -11.61 -16.82
N GLY A 102 -8.61 -10.46 -16.23
CA GLY A 102 -9.55 -9.51 -15.67
C GLY A 102 -10.04 -9.89 -14.28
N GLY A 103 -9.46 -10.91 -13.66
CA GLY A 103 -9.76 -11.35 -12.31
C GLY A 103 -8.71 -10.90 -11.29
N VAL A 104 -9.13 -10.85 -10.03
CA VAL A 104 -8.30 -10.57 -8.85
C VAL A 104 -8.27 -11.81 -7.97
N GLY A 105 -7.07 -12.15 -7.46
CA GLY A 105 -6.90 -13.23 -6.48
C GLY A 105 -7.51 -12.86 -5.13
N GLU A 106 -8.02 -13.88 -4.43
CA GLU A 106 -8.50 -13.73 -3.06
C GLU A 106 -7.42 -14.21 -2.05
N PRO A 107 -7.36 -13.65 -0.83
CA PRO A 107 -8.21 -12.55 -0.33
C PRO A 107 -7.79 -11.19 -0.91
N ILE A 108 -8.78 -10.29 -1.09
CA ILE A 108 -8.52 -8.91 -1.52
C ILE A 108 -7.90 -8.13 -0.35
N VAL A 109 -6.82 -7.41 -0.65
CA VAL A 109 -6.17 -6.50 0.30
C VAL A 109 -6.95 -5.19 0.36
N ASP A 110 -7.66 -4.99 1.44
CA ASP A 110 -8.47 -3.82 1.77
C ASP A 110 -7.99 -3.14 3.06
N SER A 111 -8.78 -2.24 3.61
CA SER A 111 -8.51 -1.56 4.88
C SER A 111 -8.35 -2.55 6.04
N ASP A 112 -9.24 -3.55 6.13
CA ASP A 112 -9.17 -4.57 7.19
C ASP A 112 -7.91 -5.41 7.07
N THR A 113 -7.49 -5.71 5.85
CA THR A 113 -6.24 -6.46 5.60
C THR A 113 -5.02 -5.68 6.10
N LYS A 114 -5.01 -4.34 5.97
CA LYS A 114 -3.90 -3.50 6.44
C LYS A 114 -3.76 -3.56 7.96
N ILE A 115 -4.83 -3.30 8.70
CA ILE A 115 -4.79 -3.38 10.17
C ILE A 115 -4.55 -4.82 10.67
N ASN A 116 -5.13 -5.82 10.01
CA ASN A 116 -4.89 -7.22 10.38
C ASN A 116 -3.44 -7.64 10.12
N SER A 117 -2.81 -7.12 9.07
CA SER A 117 -1.37 -7.33 8.82
C SER A 117 -0.53 -6.73 9.95
N LEU A 118 -0.82 -5.50 10.39
CA LEU A 118 -0.13 -4.88 11.52
C LEU A 118 -0.27 -5.76 12.78
N ARG A 119 -1.50 -6.16 13.13
CA ARG A 119 -1.78 -7.00 14.30
C ARG A 119 -1.12 -8.38 14.23
N GLU A 120 -1.01 -8.95 13.05
CA GLU A 120 -0.30 -10.21 12.83
C GLU A 120 1.18 -10.05 13.17
N PHE A 121 1.88 -9.06 12.58
CA PHE A 121 3.29 -8.83 12.87
C PHE A 121 3.53 -8.41 14.31
N GLN A 122 2.64 -7.62 14.90
CA GLN A 122 2.70 -7.31 16.34
C GLN A 122 2.74 -8.58 17.20
N ARG A 123 1.90 -9.57 16.87
CA ARG A 123 1.87 -10.85 17.61
C ARG A 123 3.05 -11.75 17.30
N THR A 124 3.40 -11.92 16.01
CA THR A 124 4.47 -12.85 15.61
C THR A 124 5.84 -12.40 16.07
N ASP A 125 6.08 -11.10 16.05
CA ASP A 125 7.35 -10.50 16.44
C ASP A 125 7.36 -10.09 17.93
N THR A 126 6.26 -10.33 18.65
CA THR A 126 6.09 -10.00 20.07
C THR A 126 6.36 -8.53 20.37
N LEU A 127 5.80 -7.64 19.53
CA LEU A 127 6.01 -6.21 19.63
C LEU A 127 4.97 -5.54 20.55
N GLU A 128 5.43 -4.59 21.36
CA GLU A 128 4.54 -3.65 22.02
C GLU A 128 4.05 -2.60 21.01
N THR A 129 2.85 -2.04 21.23
CA THR A 129 2.25 -1.08 20.28
C THR A 129 3.17 0.10 20.00
N HIS A 130 3.85 0.63 21.03
CA HIS A 130 4.77 1.76 20.90
C HIS A 130 6.00 1.50 20.02
N GLN A 131 6.28 0.23 19.67
CA GLN A 131 7.39 -0.17 18.78
C GLN A 131 6.98 -0.20 17.31
N ILE A 132 5.73 0.17 16.99
CA ILE A 132 5.17 0.06 15.64
C ILE A 132 4.93 1.45 15.07
N ILE A 133 5.47 1.70 13.88
CA ILE A 133 5.16 2.88 13.08
C ILE A 133 4.37 2.43 11.86
N ALA A 134 3.22 3.03 11.62
CA ALA A 134 2.46 2.88 10.39
C ALA A 134 2.48 4.18 9.58
N VAL A 135 2.55 4.06 8.26
CA VAL A 135 2.58 5.21 7.34
C VAL A 135 1.52 5.02 6.27
N GLY A 136 0.73 6.05 6.03
CA GLY A 136 -0.31 6.03 5.01
C GLY A 136 -0.72 7.42 4.55
N ASP A 137 -1.55 7.49 3.52
CA ASP A 137 -2.02 8.76 2.95
C ASP A 137 -3.55 8.83 2.81
N GLY A 138 -4.22 7.70 2.74
CA GLY A 138 -5.64 7.61 2.41
C GLY A 138 -6.53 7.09 3.55
N ALA A 139 -7.84 7.29 3.40
CA ALA A 139 -8.83 6.86 4.38
C ALA A 139 -8.78 5.34 4.67
N ASN A 140 -8.35 4.55 3.69
CA ASN A 140 -8.15 3.10 3.85
C ASN A 140 -6.95 2.72 4.72
N ASP A 141 -6.11 3.69 5.11
CA ASP A 141 -4.99 3.50 6.04
C ASP A 141 -5.37 3.83 7.49
N ILE A 142 -6.45 4.58 7.71
CA ILE A 142 -6.83 5.10 9.03
C ILE A 142 -6.83 4.00 10.11
N PRO A 143 -7.49 2.85 9.95
CA PRO A 143 -7.48 1.82 11.00
C PRO A 143 -6.08 1.28 11.32
N MET A 144 -5.19 1.24 10.34
CA MET A 144 -3.80 0.81 10.53
C MET A 144 -2.99 1.89 11.25
N LEU A 145 -3.19 3.17 10.92
CA LEU A 145 -2.53 4.29 11.58
C LEU A 145 -2.92 4.38 13.05
N GLU A 146 -4.23 4.29 13.35
CA GLU A 146 -4.75 4.29 14.73
C GLU A 146 -4.33 3.05 15.54
N GLY A 147 -4.03 1.94 14.89
CA GLY A 147 -3.58 0.70 15.52
C GLY A 147 -2.09 0.65 15.82
N ALA A 148 -1.29 1.60 15.33
CA ALA A 148 0.14 1.70 15.54
C ALA A 148 0.47 2.52 16.81
N GLY A 149 1.72 2.46 17.25
CA GLY A 149 2.22 3.35 18.30
C GLY A 149 2.46 4.76 17.81
N ILE A 150 2.83 4.89 16.52
CA ILE A 150 2.89 6.17 15.81
C ILE A 150 2.26 5.97 14.43
N GLY A 151 1.13 6.63 14.20
CA GLY A 151 0.48 6.72 12.91
C GLY A 151 0.93 7.96 12.15
N VAL A 152 1.56 7.79 10.99
CA VAL A 152 2.12 8.88 10.20
C VAL A 152 1.35 9.08 8.90
N GLY A 153 0.83 10.28 8.69
CA GLY A 153 0.30 10.72 7.41
C GLY A 153 1.42 11.28 6.53
N TYR A 154 1.72 10.64 5.40
CA TYR A 154 2.69 11.13 4.43
C TYR A 154 2.00 11.74 3.22
N HIS A 155 2.07 13.08 3.06
CA HIS A 155 1.29 13.84 2.08
C HIS A 155 -0.20 13.43 2.06
N PRO A 156 -0.85 13.38 3.23
CA PRO A 156 -2.11 12.71 3.41
C PRO A 156 -3.29 13.50 2.86
N TYR A 157 -4.36 12.78 2.52
CA TYR A 157 -5.67 13.38 2.35
C TYR A 157 -6.23 13.92 3.68
N PRO A 158 -7.16 14.91 3.62
CA PRO A 158 -7.66 15.59 4.84
C PRO A 158 -8.19 14.65 5.93
N ALA A 159 -8.81 13.52 5.56
CA ALA A 159 -9.32 12.55 6.53
C ALA A 159 -8.21 11.93 7.39
N VAL A 160 -7.05 11.66 6.82
CA VAL A 160 -5.89 11.11 7.53
C VAL A 160 -5.23 12.18 8.41
N THR A 161 -5.18 13.43 7.93
CA THR A 161 -4.62 14.56 8.71
C THR A 161 -5.31 14.74 10.07
N GLN A 162 -6.57 14.32 10.20
CA GLN A 162 -7.33 14.45 11.43
C GLN A 162 -7.03 13.37 12.48
N VAL A 163 -6.47 12.24 12.06
CA VAL A 163 -6.27 11.05 12.92
C VAL A 163 -4.81 10.67 13.10
N ALA A 164 -3.93 11.10 12.20
CA ALA A 164 -2.51 10.79 12.27
C ALA A 164 -1.83 11.52 13.45
N ASP A 165 -0.97 10.82 14.18
CA ASP A 165 -0.16 11.41 15.26
C ASP A 165 0.85 12.42 14.71
N VAL A 166 1.38 12.14 13.52
CA VAL A 166 2.35 12.97 12.81
C VAL A 166 1.95 13.12 11.35
N VAL A 167 2.08 14.34 10.82
CA VAL A 167 1.81 14.64 9.42
C VAL A 167 3.05 15.20 8.74
N ILE A 168 3.47 14.58 7.65
CA ILE A 168 4.60 15.01 6.82
C ILE A 168 4.05 15.60 5.53
N ASN A 169 3.88 16.91 5.48
CA ASN A 169 3.45 17.65 4.28
C ASN A 169 4.63 18.18 3.46
N HIS A 170 5.82 18.25 4.07
CA HIS A 170 7.03 18.76 3.45
C HIS A 170 8.20 17.84 3.76
N GLY A 171 9.14 17.73 2.85
CA GLY A 171 10.27 16.81 2.99
C GLY A 171 10.00 15.44 2.37
N ASP A 172 10.85 14.48 2.71
CA ASP A 172 10.78 13.13 2.18
C ASP A 172 10.58 12.07 3.30
N LEU A 173 10.55 10.81 2.91
CA LEU A 173 10.33 9.71 3.85
C LEU A 173 11.45 9.52 4.88
N THR A 174 12.62 10.15 4.70
CA THR A 174 13.68 10.12 5.73
C THR A 174 13.29 10.86 7.01
N ALA A 175 12.28 11.74 6.94
CA ALA A 175 11.72 12.39 8.13
C ALA A 175 11.28 11.37 9.20
N LEU A 176 10.85 10.17 8.80
CA LEU A 176 10.50 9.07 9.71
C LEU A 176 11.68 8.58 10.57
N LEU A 177 12.91 8.73 10.08
CA LEU A 177 14.10 8.32 10.85
C LEU A 177 14.33 9.20 12.08
N TYR A 178 13.92 10.45 12.03
CA TYR A 178 14.03 11.36 13.20
C TYR A 178 13.06 11.03 14.33
N MET A 179 12.05 10.21 14.06
CA MET A 179 11.06 9.77 15.05
C MET A 179 11.53 8.54 15.84
N GLN A 180 12.68 7.97 15.46
CA GLN A 180 13.22 6.75 16.11
C GLN A 180 14.12 7.06 17.31
N GLY A 181 14.44 8.33 17.57
CA GLY A 181 15.31 8.78 18.66
C GLY A 181 16.77 8.78 18.29
#